data_856b88eef7fedb282dd8c1e4e49aa374
#
_entry.id   856b88eef7fedb282dd8c1e4e49aa374
#
_cell.length_a   1.000
_cell.length_b   1.000
_cell.length_c   1.000
_cell.angle_alpha   90.00
_cell.angle_beta   90.00
_cell.angle_gamma   90.00
#
_symmetry.space_group_name_H-M   'P 1'
#
loop_
_entity.id
_entity.type
_entity.pdbx_description
1 polymer ?
#
loop_
_entity_poly.entity_id
_entity_poly.type
_entity_poly.pdbx_seq_one_letter_code
_entity_poly.pdbx_strand_id
1 'polypeptide(L)'
;MRKLTIIGGGFAGLTAAITAAEAGTRVTVHEAHRTLGGRARTAEGPYLTNEGPHALYNGGPHWTWLKQRGLLGELAVLPPAEALRFRVHLDGAVRRTPPLGLFRQARRTAEEAPVDVDFHTWAAGLSGERTARVAAAYSGVALFHHDPGSLSARFVQERLHRAACLPPEAHYPRGGWGQLIDRMAARAWELGVRIETSSRVDDLPLDGGPVIVATALPAAARLLGDPSLAWESGRTVLLDLALRTRKGDPFVVSDLDAPGWVERFTAQDRSLAPAGQQLIQAQLPIGPGASKADGVAHGERLLDLGFPGWRERTVWRREAVSQGRTGAVDRPGTTWRDRPGGGPGGGGGGGGGGGGGPGGVWGVSLTLAGEAGWLGPSAAPPAR
;
A
#
# COMPACT_ATOMS: atom_id res chain seq x y z
N MET A 1 -22.74 -27.45 5.19
CA MET A 1 -22.10 -26.14 5.27
C MET A 1 -20.93 -26.11 4.29
N ARG A 2 -20.84 -25.09 3.44
CA ARG A 2 -19.66 -24.91 2.56
C ARG A 2 -18.43 -24.63 3.40
N LYS A 3 -17.28 -25.18 3.01
CA LYS A 3 -15.98 -24.89 3.65
C LYS A 3 -15.15 -24.03 2.72
N LEU A 4 -14.32 -23.15 3.27
CA LEU A 4 -13.40 -22.32 2.53
C LEU A 4 -12.06 -22.21 3.29
N THR A 5 -10.98 -22.47 2.61
CA THR A 5 -9.63 -22.25 3.15
C THR A 5 -9.05 -20.95 2.56
N ILE A 6 -8.44 -20.13 3.40
CA ILE A 6 -7.77 -18.89 3.01
C ILE A 6 -6.32 -18.96 3.44
N ILE A 7 -5.40 -18.69 2.51
CA ILE A 7 -3.97 -18.69 2.77
C ILE A 7 -3.47 -17.25 2.78
N GLY A 8 -3.08 -16.77 3.96
CA GLY A 8 -2.62 -15.41 4.25
C GLY A 8 -3.61 -14.64 5.11
N GLY A 9 -3.18 -14.27 6.31
CA GLY A 9 -3.92 -13.49 7.33
C GLY A 9 -3.67 -11.98 7.25
N GLY A 10 -3.37 -11.46 6.05
CA GLY A 10 -3.27 -10.04 5.78
C GLY A 10 -4.63 -9.38 5.57
N PHE A 11 -4.63 -8.08 5.23
CA PHE A 11 -5.85 -7.31 4.97
C PHE A 11 -6.80 -8.03 3.98
N ALA A 12 -6.25 -8.54 2.86
CA ALA A 12 -7.01 -9.25 1.84
C ALA A 12 -7.66 -10.54 2.35
N GLY A 13 -6.87 -11.37 3.05
CA GLY A 13 -7.36 -12.64 3.57
C GLY A 13 -8.43 -12.44 4.63
N LEU A 14 -8.25 -11.47 5.55
CA LEU A 14 -9.25 -11.13 6.56
C LEU A 14 -10.54 -10.57 5.92
N THR A 15 -10.42 -9.73 4.86
CA THR A 15 -11.60 -9.26 4.11
C THR A 15 -12.37 -10.42 3.50
N ALA A 16 -11.68 -11.35 2.85
CA ALA A 16 -12.29 -12.54 2.26
C ALA A 16 -12.93 -13.44 3.34
N ALA A 17 -12.24 -13.63 4.47
CA ALA A 17 -12.71 -14.46 5.57
C ALA A 17 -14.00 -13.92 6.19
N ILE A 18 -14.04 -12.62 6.52
CA ILE A 18 -15.21 -11.96 7.08
C ILE A 18 -16.39 -12.06 6.09
N THR A 19 -16.16 -11.71 4.83
CA THR A 19 -17.21 -11.73 3.80
C THR A 19 -17.80 -13.11 3.59
N ALA A 20 -16.96 -14.15 3.53
CA ALA A 20 -17.41 -15.53 3.36
C ALA A 20 -18.15 -16.06 4.60
N ALA A 21 -17.68 -15.69 5.80
CA ALA A 21 -18.33 -16.09 7.05
C ALA A 21 -19.70 -15.40 7.22
N GLU A 22 -19.84 -14.13 6.87
CA GLU A 22 -21.13 -13.41 6.83
C GLU A 22 -22.13 -14.07 5.87
N ALA A 23 -21.63 -14.73 4.80
CA ALA A 23 -22.44 -15.51 3.87
C ALA A 23 -22.71 -16.97 4.36
N GLY A 24 -22.40 -17.29 5.61
CA GLY A 24 -22.65 -18.61 6.20
C GLY A 24 -21.66 -19.71 5.82
N THR A 25 -20.47 -19.35 5.30
CA THR A 25 -19.41 -20.31 4.97
C THR A 25 -18.52 -20.55 6.19
N ARG A 26 -18.15 -21.81 6.45
CA ARG A 26 -17.13 -22.15 7.46
C ARG A 26 -15.75 -21.82 6.89
N VAL A 27 -15.03 -20.90 7.51
CA VAL A 27 -13.77 -20.41 7.02
C VAL A 27 -12.62 -20.79 7.94
N THR A 28 -11.50 -21.25 7.36
CA THR A 28 -10.21 -21.38 8.05
C THR A 28 -9.18 -20.49 7.32
N VAL A 29 -8.45 -19.67 8.08
CA VAL A 29 -7.37 -18.83 7.61
C VAL A 29 -6.05 -19.40 8.11
N HIS A 30 -5.11 -19.67 7.22
CA HIS A 30 -3.72 -20.03 7.54
C HIS A 30 -2.81 -18.83 7.34
N GLU A 31 -2.09 -18.43 8.40
CA GLU A 31 -1.08 -17.37 8.36
C GLU A 31 0.29 -17.95 8.72
N ALA A 32 1.27 -17.73 7.86
CA ALA A 32 2.62 -18.27 8.02
C ALA A 32 3.38 -17.66 9.21
N HIS A 33 3.04 -16.45 9.63
CA HIS A 33 3.68 -15.74 10.73
C HIS A 33 2.89 -15.89 12.03
N ARG A 34 3.53 -15.51 13.13
CA ARG A 34 2.89 -15.48 14.46
C ARG A 34 1.79 -14.41 14.57
N THR A 35 1.90 -13.34 13.80
CA THR A 35 1.00 -12.19 13.84
C THR A 35 0.31 -12.00 12.49
N LEU A 36 -0.94 -11.57 12.53
CA LEU A 36 -1.74 -11.22 11.37
C LEU A 36 -1.29 -9.88 10.76
N GLY A 37 -1.87 -9.54 9.61
CA GLY A 37 -1.75 -8.22 9.00
C GLY A 37 -0.84 -8.15 7.78
N GLY A 38 0.12 -9.05 7.64
CA GLY A 38 1.03 -9.03 6.48
C GLY A 38 1.71 -7.66 6.31
N ARG A 39 1.39 -6.95 5.23
CA ARG A 39 1.92 -5.60 4.96
C ARG A 39 1.33 -4.51 5.85
N ALA A 40 0.17 -4.76 6.44
CA ALA A 40 -0.54 -3.83 7.33
C ALA A 40 -0.16 -4.05 8.82
N ARG A 41 1.01 -4.62 9.10
CA ARG A 41 1.50 -4.74 10.46
C ARG A 41 2.08 -3.43 10.96
N THR A 42 1.84 -3.18 12.24
CA THR A 42 2.54 -2.16 13.02
C THR A 42 3.55 -2.87 13.93
N ALA A 43 4.75 -2.34 14.07
CA ALA A 43 5.77 -2.91 14.94
C ALA A 43 5.33 -2.82 16.41
N GLU A 44 5.67 -3.86 17.18
CA GLU A 44 5.49 -3.86 18.63
C GLU A 44 6.58 -3.03 19.31
N GLY A 45 6.26 -2.46 20.46
CA GLY A 45 7.21 -1.71 21.29
C GLY A 45 6.80 -0.26 21.50
N PRO A 46 7.74 0.58 21.99
CA PRO A 46 7.43 1.97 22.32
C PRO A 46 7.24 2.87 21.09
N TYR A 47 7.66 2.42 19.90
CA TYR A 47 7.55 3.17 18.65
C TYR A 47 6.73 2.35 17.64
N LEU A 48 5.51 2.81 17.40
CA LEU A 48 4.55 2.12 16.55
C LEU A 48 4.78 2.45 15.08
N THR A 49 5.77 1.82 14.48
CA THR A 49 6.10 2.00 13.07
C THR A 49 5.32 1.03 12.17
N ASN A 50 4.93 1.47 11.00
CA ASN A 50 4.31 0.60 10.01
C ASN A 50 5.40 -0.08 9.14
N GLU A 51 5.18 -1.34 8.80
CA GLU A 51 6.12 -2.12 7.98
C GLU A 51 5.90 -2.02 6.47
N GLY A 52 4.84 -1.37 6.07
CA GLY A 52 4.42 -1.24 4.67
C GLY A 52 3.77 0.11 4.38
N PRO A 53 2.68 0.12 3.62
CA PRO A 53 1.93 1.33 3.33
C PRO A 53 1.52 2.07 4.60
N HIS A 54 1.54 3.40 4.55
CA HIS A 54 1.19 4.21 5.71
C HIS A 54 -0.22 4.80 5.58
N ALA A 55 -0.65 5.18 4.37
CA ALA A 55 -1.94 5.81 4.13
C ALA A 55 -3.05 4.81 3.80
N LEU A 56 -4.23 5.03 4.36
CA LEU A 56 -5.49 4.43 3.98
C LEU A 56 -6.28 5.48 3.20
N TYR A 57 -6.44 5.28 1.91
CA TYR A 57 -7.18 6.23 1.07
C TYR A 57 -8.68 6.07 1.24
N ASN A 58 -9.41 7.18 1.43
CA ASN A 58 -10.86 7.18 1.45
C ASN A 58 -11.42 6.97 0.03
N GLY A 59 -12.72 6.74 -0.07
CA GLY A 59 -13.33 6.34 -1.34
C GLY A 59 -12.96 4.91 -1.73
N GLY A 60 -13.50 4.42 -2.81
CA GLY A 60 -13.26 3.07 -3.27
C GLY A 60 -13.91 1.94 -2.43
N PRO A 61 -13.87 0.71 -2.96
CA PRO A 61 -14.57 -0.43 -2.37
C PRO A 61 -14.09 -0.82 -0.98
N HIS A 62 -12.78 -0.77 -0.73
CA HIS A 62 -12.20 -1.13 0.57
C HIS A 62 -12.67 -0.19 1.71
N TRP A 63 -12.72 1.11 1.44
CA TRP A 63 -13.20 2.09 2.40
C TRP A 63 -14.68 1.88 2.72
N THR A 64 -15.50 1.70 1.69
CA THR A 64 -16.94 1.44 1.82
C THR A 64 -17.17 0.15 2.60
N TRP A 65 -16.43 -0.93 2.28
CA TRP A 65 -16.52 -2.22 2.96
C TRP A 65 -16.19 -2.13 4.45
N LEU A 66 -15.11 -1.44 4.81
CA LEU A 66 -14.72 -1.19 6.21
C LEU A 66 -15.75 -0.35 6.96
N LYS A 67 -16.22 0.74 6.30
CA LYS A 67 -17.18 1.67 6.90
C LYS A 67 -18.52 1.00 7.20
N GLN A 68 -19.04 0.20 6.28
CA GLN A 68 -20.30 -0.54 6.45
C GLN A 68 -20.26 -1.51 7.63
N ARG A 69 -19.08 -2.01 8.00
CA ARG A 69 -18.88 -2.95 9.12
C ARG A 69 -18.38 -2.29 10.40
N GLY A 70 -18.23 -0.97 10.43
CA GLY A 70 -17.70 -0.25 11.59
C GLY A 70 -16.23 -0.55 11.88
N LEU A 71 -15.47 -1.06 10.89
CA LEU A 71 -14.10 -1.52 11.06
C LEU A 71 -13.04 -0.42 10.87
N LEU A 72 -13.39 0.75 10.33
CA LEU A 72 -12.43 1.85 10.14
C LEU A 72 -11.76 2.29 11.45
N GLY A 73 -12.52 2.34 12.55
CA GLY A 73 -12.05 2.86 13.83
C GLY A 73 -11.69 4.34 13.79
N GLU A 74 -10.90 4.79 14.75
CA GLU A 74 -10.43 6.18 14.80
C GLU A 74 -9.33 6.42 13.77
N LEU A 75 -9.43 7.57 13.11
CA LEU A 75 -8.42 8.05 12.17
C LEU A 75 -7.63 9.19 12.80
N ALA A 76 -6.34 9.21 12.56
CA ALA A 76 -5.48 10.31 12.97
C ALA A 76 -5.86 11.58 12.17
N VAL A 77 -5.81 12.72 12.85
CA VAL A 77 -6.15 14.02 12.27
C VAL A 77 -4.92 14.91 12.27
N LEU A 78 -4.53 15.39 11.09
CA LEU A 78 -3.46 16.36 10.98
C LEU A 78 -3.97 17.77 11.36
N PRO A 79 -3.45 18.37 12.44
CA PRO A 79 -3.84 19.74 12.79
C PRO A 79 -3.43 20.71 11.67
N PRO A 80 -4.24 21.74 11.36
CA PRO A 80 -3.92 22.71 10.29
C PRO A 80 -2.55 23.38 10.47
N ALA A 81 -2.16 23.71 11.70
CA ALA A 81 -0.85 24.27 12.02
C ALA A 81 0.32 23.35 11.66
N GLU A 82 0.12 22.02 11.72
CA GLU A 82 1.11 21.04 11.29
C GLU A 82 1.13 20.89 9.76
N ALA A 83 -0.03 20.95 9.10
CA ALA A 83 -0.10 20.92 7.63
C ALA A 83 0.71 22.07 7.00
N LEU A 84 0.73 23.26 7.61
CA LEU A 84 1.55 24.40 7.17
C LEU A 84 3.07 24.14 7.28
N ARG A 85 3.48 23.08 7.94
CA ARG A 85 4.89 22.67 8.07
C ARG A 85 5.33 21.67 7.01
N PHE A 86 4.53 21.48 5.97
CA PHE A 86 4.93 20.73 4.79
C PHE A 86 6.11 21.43 4.10
N ARG A 87 7.09 20.65 3.66
CA ARG A 87 8.27 21.14 2.94
C ARG A 87 8.53 20.25 1.73
N VAL A 88 9.05 20.85 0.68
CA VAL A 88 9.56 20.15 -0.49
C VAL A 88 11.01 20.53 -0.73
N HIS A 89 11.83 19.56 -1.07
CA HIS A 89 13.15 19.77 -1.63
C HIS A 89 13.04 19.78 -3.16
N LEU A 90 13.51 20.82 -3.80
CA LEU A 90 13.48 20.98 -5.26
C LEU A 90 14.58 21.93 -5.72
N ASP A 91 15.35 21.52 -6.73
CA ASP A 91 16.50 22.25 -7.29
C ASP A 91 17.51 22.60 -6.18
N GLY A 92 17.82 21.64 -5.31
CA GLY A 92 18.78 21.82 -4.21
C GLY A 92 18.31 22.72 -3.07
N ALA A 93 17.04 23.17 -3.05
CA ALA A 93 16.52 24.08 -2.03
C ALA A 93 15.25 23.56 -1.37
N VAL A 94 15.10 23.81 -0.06
CA VAL A 94 13.87 23.53 0.68
C VAL A 94 12.87 24.67 0.51
N ARG A 95 11.65 24.34 0.10
CA ARG A 95 10.55 25.28 -0.17
C ARG A 95 9.34 24.93 0.71
N ARG A 96 8.49 25.95 0.95
CA ARG A 96 7.24 25.76 1.74
C ARG A 96 6.06 25.28 0.90
N THR A 97 6.11 25.46 -0.40
CA THR A 97 5.02 25.13 -1.32
C THR A 97 5.55 24.33 -2.51
N PRO A 98 4.88 23.24 -2.87
CA PRO A 98 5.16 22.56 -4.13
C PRO A 98 4.90 23.47 -5.34
N PRO A 99 5.52 23.19 -6.49
CA PRO A 99 5.24 23.92 -7.74
C PRO A 99 3.77 23.80 -8.16
N LEU A 100 3.20 24.88 -8.69
CA LEU A 100 1.81 24.88 -9.19
C LEU A 100 1.56 23.82 -10.27
N GLY A 101 2.58 23.50 -11.07
CA GLY A 101 2.50 22.44 -12.08
C GLY A 101 2.13 21.08 -11.48
N LEU A 102 2.69 20.75 -10.32
CA LEU A 102 2.34 19.50 -9.61
C LEU A 102 0.83 19.41 -9.30
N PHE A 103 0.25 20.47 -8.76
CA PHE A 103 -1.19 20.50 -8.46
C PHE A 103 -2.06 20.44 -9.72
N ARG A 104 -1.64 21.09 -10.80
CA ARG A 104 -2.36 21.02 -12.09
C ARG A 104 -2.33 19.60 -12.64
N GLN A 105 -1.17 18.93 -12.60
CA GLN A 105 -1.04 17.54 -13.03
C GLN A 105 -1.88 16.61 -12.13
N ALA A 106 -1.80 16.76 -10.82
CA ALA A 106 -2.54 15.95 -9.86
C ALA A 106 -4.06 16.08 -9.97
N ARG A 107 -4.59 17.18 -10.51
CA ARG A 107 -6.05 17.37 -10.72
C ARG A 107 -6.61 16.59 -11.89
N ARG A 108 -5.76 16.08 -12.78
CA ARG A 108 -6.20 15.23 -13.89
C ARG A 108 -6.68 13.89 -13.36
N THR A 109 -7.67 13.32 -14.02
CA THR A 109 -8.17 11.99 -13.65
C THR A 109 -7.32 10.89 -14.27
N ALA A 110 -7.44 9.67 -13.76
CA ALA A 110 -6.73 8.52 -14.32
C ALA A 110 -7.22 8.17 -15.72
N GLU A 111 -8.49 8.43 -16.02
CA GLU A 111 -9.12 8.15 -17.32
C GLU A 111 -8.53 9.00 -18.44
N GLU A 112 -8.03 10.20 -18.13
CA GLU A 112 -7.33 11.07 -19.09
C GLU A 112 -5.96 10.50 -19.51
N ALA A 113 -5.37 9.64 -18.70
CA ALA A 113 -4.05 9.08 -18.92
C ALA A 113 -4.12 7.77 -19.71
N PRO A 114 -3.28 7.58 -20.75
CA PRO A 114 -3.20 6.33 -21.52
C PRO A 114 -2.56 5.22 -20.70
N VAL A 115 -2.89 3.95 -21.04
CA VAL A 115 -2.30 2.76 -20.42
C VAL A 115 -0.96 2.40 -21.09
N ASP A 116 -0.85 2.64 -22.39
CA ASP A 116 0.23 2.20 -23.28
C ASP A 116 1.40 3.18 -23.41
N VAL A 117 1.30 4.36 -22.78
CA VAL A 117 2.34 5.38 -22.74
C VAL A 117 2.90 5.50 -21.33
N ASP A 118 4.20 5.74 -21.19
CA ASP A 118 4.81 6.01 -19.90
C ASP A 118 4.38 7.39 -19.34
N PHE A 119 4.39 7.50 -18.01
CA PHE A 119 3.92 8.69 -17.32
C PHE A 119 4.73 9.94 -17.68
N HIS A 120 6.05 9.80 -17.80
CA HIS A 120 6.91 10.94 -18.09
C HIS A 120 6.61 11.53 -19.46
N THR A 121 6.56 10.71 -20.52
CA THR A 121 6.23 11.13 -21.89
C THR A 121 4.86 11.81 -21.95
N TRP A 122 3.84 11.20 -21.35
CA TRP A 122 2.49 11.76 -21.33
C TRP A 122 2.41 13.09 -20.58
N ALA A 123 2.96 13.14 -19.35
CA ALA A 123 2.90 14.35 -18.53
C ALA A 123 3.76 15.49 -19.08
N ALA A 124 4.90 15.18 -19.70
CA ALA A 124 5.76 16.18 -20.34
C ALA A 124 5.06 16.83 -21.54
N GLY A 125 4.36 16.06 -22.37
CA GLY A 125 3.57 16.57 -23.48
C GLY A 125 2.44 17.52 -23.06
N LEU A 126 1.89 17.34 -21.86
CA LEU A 126 0.78 18.16 -21.36
C LEU A 126 1.22 19.36 -20.50
N SER A 127 2.25 19.19 -19.69
CA SER A 127 2.57 20.12 -18.60
C SER A 127 4.04 20.55 -18.59
N GLY A 128 4.81 20.07 -19.56
CA GLY A 128 6.25 20.33 -19.71
C GLY A 128 7.12 19.43 -18.85
N GLU A 129 8.36 19.28 -19.29
CA GLU A 129 9.39 18.37 -18.77
C GLU A 129 9.60 18.48 -17.26
N ARG A 130 9.72 19.70 -16.74
CA ARG A 130 9.91 19.93 -15.30
C ARG A 130 8.74 19.45 -14.48
N THR A 131 7.52 19.68 -14.94
CA THR A 131 6.31 19.24 -14.21
C THR A 131 6.22 17.72 -14.20
N ALA A 132 6.53 17.08 -15.33
CA ALA A 132 6.53 15.62 -15.42
C ALA A 132 7.52 14.98 -14.43
N ARG A 133 8.76 15.47 -14.37
CA ARG A 133 9.78 14.98 -13.42
C ARG A 133 9.34 15.16 -11.97
N VAL A 134 8.85 16.35 -11.60
CA VAL A 134 8.38 16.65 -10.25
C VAL A 134 7.20 15.76 -9.86
N ALA A 135 6.25 15.56 -10.77
CA ALA A 135 5.08 14.72 -10.51
C ALA A 135 5.46 13.24 -10.38
N ALA A 136 6.41 12.76 -11.20
CA ALA A 136 6.96 11.42 -11.09
C ALA A 136 7.66 11.22 -9.73
N ALA A 137 8.57 12.13 -9.34
CA ALA A 137 9.27 12.05 -8.06
C ALA A 137 8.31 12.03 -6.87
N TYR A 138 7.30 12.90 -6.88
CA TYR A 138 6.26 12.93 -5.84
C TYR A 138 5.48 11.62 -5.76
N SER A 139 5.17 11.00 -6.90
CA SER A 139 4.42 9.74 -6.97
C SER A 139 5.23 8.54 -6.47
N GLY A 140 6.56 8.62 -6.50
CA GLY A 140 7.47 7.51 -6.20
C GLY A 140 7.28 6.94 -4.80
N VAL A 141 6.93 7.78 -3.84
CA VAL A 141 6.70 7.34 -2.45
C VAL A 141 5.39 6.55 -2.34
N ALA A 142 4.32 7.00 -3.00
CA ALA A 142 3.04 6.27 -3.03
C ALA A 142 3.16 4.93 -3.76
N LEU A 143 4.07 4.83 -4.73
CA LEU A 143 4.33 3.65 -5.55
C LEU A 143 5.49 2.79 -5.01
N PHE A 144 6.28 3.29 -4.05
CA PHE A 144 7.56 2.72 -3.62
C PHE A 144 8.51 2.42 -4.79
N HIS A 145 8.42 3.20 -5.83
CA HIS A 145 9.17 3.01 -7.06
C HIS A 145 10.16 4.15 -7.29
N HIS A 146 11.39 3.80 -7.68
CA HIS A 146 12.48 4.76 -7.89
C HIS A 146 12.34 5.58 -9.18
N ASP A 147 11.62 5.05 -10.17
CA ASP A 147 11.38 5.68 -11.47
C ASP A 147 9.92 5.54 -11.90
N PRO A 148 8.99 6.32 -11.28
CA PRO A 148 7.58 6.30 -11.67
C PRO A 148 7.34 6.83 -13.09
N GLY A 149 8.26 7.63 -13.60
CA GLY A 149 8.18 8.16 -14.96
C GLY A 149 8.09 7.08 -16.04
N SER A 150 8.76 5.94 -15.82
CA SER A 150 8.77 4.80 -16.76
C SER A 150 7.55 3.88 -16.65
N LEU A 151 6.66 4.09 -15.68
CA LEU A 151 5.46 3.29 -15.48
C LEU A 151 4.29 3.80 -16.33
N SER A 152 3.23 2.99 -16.50
CA SER A 152 2.01 3.38 -17.23
C SER A 152 1.47 4.71 -16.71
N ALA A 153 1.15 5.62 -17.64
CA ALA A 153 0.65 6.96 -17.29
C ALA A 153 -0.62 6.87 -16.43
N ARG A 154 -1.55 5.99 -16.78
CA ARG A 154 -2.78 5.77 -16.01
C ARG A 154 -2.50 5.29 -14.60
N PHE A 155 -1.58 4.35 -14.47
CA PHE A 155 -1.22 3.77 -13.18
C PHE A 155 -0.61 4.82 -12.24
N VAL A 156 0.29 5.67 -12.73
CA VAL A 156 0.93 6.72 -11.93
C VAL A 156 -0.05 7.86 -11.65
N GLN A 157 -0.82 8.29 -12.66
CA GLN A 157 -1.77 9.41 -12.52
C GLN A 157 -2.84 9.14 -11.48
N GLU A 158 -3.35 7.92 -11.41
CA GLU A 158 -4.33 7.55 -10.38
C GLU A 158 -3.76 7.76 -8.97
N ARG A 159 -2.53 7.33 -8.71
CA ARG A 159 -1.87 7.48 -7.41
C ARG A 159 -1.50 8.92 -7.11
N LEU A 160 -1.01 9.63 -8.12
CA LEU A 160 -0.72 11.06 -8.01
C LEU A 160 -1.98 11.85 -7.62
N HIS A 161 -3.08 11.60 -8.31
CA HIS A 161 -4.36 12.25 -8.03
C HIS A 161 -4.76 12.05 -6.56
N ARG A 162 -4.78 10.80 -6.10
CA ARG A 162 -5.18 10.45 -4.72
C ARG A 162 -4.21 10.96 -3.65
N ALA A 163 -2.91 10.98 -3.96
CA ALA A 163 -1.89 11.44 -3.01
C ALA A 163 -1.81 12.96 -2.88
N ALA A 164 -2.22 13.71 -3.92
CA ALA A 164 -2.04 15.16 -3.98
C ALA A 164 -3.36 15.94 -4.11
N CYS A 165 -4.53 15.28 -4.09
CA CYS A 165 -5.83 15.95 -4.13
C CYS A 165 -6.12 16.74 -2.85
N LEU A 166 -7.02 17.72 -2.99
CA LEU A 166 -7.54 18.51 -1.87
C LEU A 166 -9.08 18.49 -1.90
N PRO A 167 -9.76 18.10 -0.82
CA PRO A 167 -9.20 17.64 0.47
C PRO A 167 -8.39 16.33 0.33
N PRO A 168 -7.40 16.07 1.22
CA PRO A 168 -6.58 14.86 1.16
C PRO A 168 -7.43 13.60 1.29
N GLU A 169 -7.20 12.63 0.41
CA GLU A 169 -7.80 11.29 0.53
C GLU A 169 -7.04 10.36 1.48
N ALA A 170 -5.78 10.69 1.77
CA ALA A 170 -4.93 9.89 2.63
C ALA A 170 -5.32 10.05 4.10
N HIS A 171 -5.64 8.95 4.76
CA HIS A 171 -5.93 8.85 6.18
C HIS A 171 -4.99 7.86 6.84
N TYR A 172 -4.83 7.99 8.15
CA TYR A 172 -3.97 7.10 8.93
C TYR A 172 -4.79 6.50 10.08
N PRO A 173 -4.85 5.15 10.20
CA PRO A 173 -5.45 4.54 11.38
C PRO A 173 -4.70 4.97 12.64
N ARG A 174 -5.41 5.48 13.65
CA ARG A 174 -4.82 5.88 14.92
C ARG A 174 -4.22 4.65 15.63
N GLY A 175 -3.01 4.78 16.16
CA GLY A 175 -2.23 3.68 16.70
C GLY A 175 -1.62 2.75 15.66
N GLY A 176 -1.67 3.13 14.38
CA GLY A 176 -1.11 2.37 13.26
C GLY A 176 -2.06 1.37 12.62
N TRP A 177 -1.60 0.76 11.55
CA TRP A 177 -2.39 -0.22 10.78
C TRP A 177 -2.75 -1.48 11.56
N GLY A 178 -1.92 -1.87 12.56
CA GLY A 178 -2.19 -3.00 13.44
C GLY A 178 -3.56 -2.90 14.10
N GLN A 179 -3.97 -1.70 14.52
CA GLN A 179 -5.29 -1.47 15.12
C GLN A 179 -6.46 -1.80 14.17
N LEU A 180 -6.30 -1.56 12.87
CA LEU A 180 -7.28 -1.97 11.88
C LEU A 180 -7.32 -3.48 11.71
N ILE A 181 -6.16 -4.13 11.65
CA ILE A 181 -6.04 -5.58 11.54
C ILE A 181 -6.64 -6.26 12.76
N ASP A 182 -6.39 -5.75 13.97
CA ASP A 182 -6.93 -6.31 15.21
C ASP A 182 -8.47 -6.26 15.22
N ARG A 183 -9.08 -5.16 14.78
CA ARG A 183 -10.54 -5.07 14.63
C ARG A 183 -11.07 -6.05 13.59
N MET A 184 -10.38 -6.23 12.47
CA MET A 184 -10.78 -7.20 11.46
C MET A 184 -10.65 -8.64 11.99
N ALA A 185 -9.59 -8.96 12.70
CA ALA A 185 -9.39 -10.26 13.31
C ALA A 185 -10.47 -10.55 14.36
N ALA A 186 -10.78 -9.60 15.25
CA ALA A 186 -11.85 -9.71 16.23
C ALA A 186 -13.19 -10.00 15.54
N ARG A 187 -13.52 -9.25 14.48
CA ARG A 187 -14.74 -9.50 13.71
C ARG A 187 -14.76 -10.87 13.05
N ALA A 188 -13.64 -11.34 12.52
CA ALA A 188 -13.55 -12.69 11.96
C ALA A 188 -13.81 -13.77 13.02
N TRP A 189 -13.24 -13.63 14.23
CA TRP A 189 -13.48 -14.55 15.35
C TRP A 189 -14.94 -14.54 15.81
N GLU A 190 -15.58 -13.38 15.93
CA GLU A 190 -17.01 -13.26 16.24
C GLU A 190 -17.90 -14.03 15.24
N LEU A 191 -17.49 -14.07 13.98
CA LEU A 191 -18.18 -14.81 12.92
C LEU A 191 -17.82 -16.30 12.88
N GLY A 192 -17.00 -16.78 13.82
CA GLY A 192 -16.59 -18.19 13.90
C GLY A 192 -15.50 -18.58 12.89
N VAL A 193 -14.76 -17.63 12.35
CA VAL A 193 -13.59 -17.93 11.50
C VAL A 193 -12.48 -18.54 12.35
N ARG A 194 -11.95 -19.68 11.90
CA ARG A 194 -10.78 -20.31 12.50
C ARG A 194 -9.53 -19.65 11.93
N ILE A 195 -8.69 -19.06 12.75
CA ILE A 195 -7.43 -18.42 12.34
C ILE A 195 -6.27 -19.21 12.95
N GLU A 196 -5.41 -19.74 12.10
CA GLU A 196 -4.22 -20.50 12.45
C GLU A 196 -2.98 -19.70 12.09
N THR A 197 -2.31 -19.13 13.10
CA THR A 197 -1.02 -18.45 12.95
C THR A 197 0.12 -19.44 13.06
N SER A 198 1.33 -19.07 12.59
CA SER A 198 2.48 -19.98 12.45
C SER A 198 2.15 -21.22 11.61
N SER A 199 1.17 -21.12 10.73
CA SER A 199 0.65 -22.17 9.87
C SER A 199 0.98 -21.88 8.42
N ARG A 200 2.19 -22.21 8.02
CA ARG A 200 2.62 -22.05 6.62
C ARG A 200 2.00 -23.16 5.77
N VAL A 201 1.50 -22.75 4.62
CA VAL A 201 1.02 -23.67 3.58
C VAL A 201 2.00 -23.61 2.42
N ASP A 202 2.61 -24.73 2.09
CA ASP A 202 3.60 -24.84 1.03
C ASP A 202 3.03 -25.55 -0.21
N ASP A 203 1.96 -26.35 -0.09
CA ASP A 203 1.35 -27.13 -1.16
C ASP A 203 -0.19 -27.03 -1.17
N LEU A 204 -0.78 -27.20 -2.36
CA LEU A 204 -2.24 -27.28 -2.62
C LEU A 204 -2.57 -28.62 -3.29
N PRO A 205 -3.79 -29.17 -3.11
CA PRO A 205 -4.90 -28.78 -2.26
C PRO A 205 -4.76 -29.25 -0.81
N LEU A 206 -5.41 -28.57 0.14
CA LEU A 206 -5.34 -28.95 1.54
C LEU A 206 -6.33 -30.05 1.91
N ASP A 207 -7.59 -29.97 1.47
CA ASP A 207 -8.65 -30.93 1.77
C ASP A 207 -9.68 -31.06 0.65
N GLY A 208 -9.32 -30.64 -0.57
CA GLY A 208 -10.19 -30.70 -1.76
C GLY A 208 -11.30 -29.65 -1.78
N GLY A 209 -11.38 -28.76 -0.82
CA GLY A 209 -12.31 -27.63 -0.82
C GLY A 209 -11.80 -26.40 -1.60
N PRO A 210 -12.65 -25.37 -1.80
CA PRO A 210 -12.23 -24.11 -2.40
C PRO A 210 -11.17 -23.42 -1.55
N VAL A 211 -10.16 -22.82 -2.22
CA VAL A 211 -9.05 -22.12 -1.59
C VAL A 211 -8.93 -20.69 -2.15
N ILE A 212 -8.74 -19.72 -1.27
CA ILE A 212 -8.34 -18.36 -1.64
C ILE A 212 -6.88 -18.15 -1.24
N VAL A 213 -6.02 -17.83 -2.22
CA VAL A 213 -4.62 -17.47 -1.99
C VAL A 213 -4.52 -15.94 -1.85
N ALA A 214 -4.33 -15.46 -0.63
CA ALA A 214 -4.25 -14.03 -0.26
C ALA A 214 -2.85 -13.64 0.25
N THR A 215 -1.81 -14.22 -0.36
CA THR A 215 -0.41 -13.99 -0.02
C THR A 215 0.21 -12.91 -0.91
N ALA A 216 1.50 -12.60 -0.70
CA ALA A 216 2.26 -11.80 -1.65
C ALA A 216 2.44 -12.55 -2.99
N LEU A 217 2.47 -11.81 -4.11
CA LEU A 217 2.54 -12.39 -5.46
C LEU A 217 3.63 -13.45 -5.65
N PRO A 218 4.87 -13.28 -5.17
CA PRO A 218 5.88 -14.33 -5.31
C PRO A 218 5.53 -15.63 -4.56
N ALA A 219 4.83 -15.53 -3.43
CA ALA A 219 4.36 -16.71 -2.71
C ALA A 219 3.17 -17.36 -3.42
N ALA A 220 2.25 -16.54 -3.94
CA ALA A 220 1.13 -17.04 -4.77
C ALA A 220 1.63 -17.74 -6.03
N ALA A 221 2.62 -17.17 -6.73
CA ALA A 221 3.25 -17.78 -7.91
C ALA A 221 3.77 -19.19 -7.61
N ARG A 222 4.45 -19.37 -6.48
CA ARG A 222 4.96 -20.68 -6.06
C ARG A 222 3.85 -21.67 -5.72
N LEU A 223 2.88 -21.24 -4.91
CA LEU A 223 1.77 -22.08 -4.47
C LEU A 223 0.88 -22.56 -5.63
N LEU A 224 0.68 -21.69 -6.62
CA LEU A 224 -0.18 -21.97 -7.76
C LEU A 224 0.57 -22.58 -8.95
N GLY A 225 1.90 -22.64 -8.90
CA GLY A 225 2.72 -23.04 -10.04
C GLY A 225 2.56 -22.07 -11.23
N ASP A 226 2.17 -20.82 -10.99
CA ASP A 226 1.88 -19.83 -12.02
C ASP A 226 2.94 -18.72 -12.06
N PRO A 227 3.93 -18.82 -12.96
CA PRO A 227 4.97 -17.82 -13.10
C PRO A 227 4.46 -16.46 -13.59
N SER A 228 3.26 -16.37 -14.16
CA SER A 228 2.65 -15.10 -14.58
C SER A 228 2.36 -14.16 -13.40
N LEU A 229 2.31 -14.70 -12.19
CA LEU A 229 2.19 -13.92 -10.95
C LEU A 229 3.54 -13.37 -10.44
N ALA A 230 4.65 -13.73 -11.06
CA ALA A 230 5.96 -13.13 -10.80
C ALA A 230 6.04 -11.73 -11.41
N TRP A 231 5.48 -10.75 -10.70
CA TRP A 231 5.35 -9.38 -11.18
C TRP A 231 6.32 -8.44 -10.49
N GLU A 232 6.76 -7.43 -11.23
CA GLU A 232 7.61 -6.39 -10.67
C GLU A 232 6.88 -5.65 -9.53
N SER A 233 7.62 -5.36 -8.50
CA SER A 233 7.17 -4.61 -7.33
C SER A 233 8.25 -3.61 -6.96
N GLY A 234 7.83 -2.46 -6.46
CA GLY A 234 8.76 -1.45 -5.97
C GLY A 234 9.63 -1.95 -4.82
N ARG A 235 10.77 -1.32 -4.66
CA ARG A 235 11.73 -1.54 -3.57
C ARG A 235 12.05 -0.21 -2.89
N THR A 236 11.95 -0.16 -1.57
CA THR A 236 12.21 1.06 -0.80
C THR A 236 12.98 0.79 0.47
N VAL A 237 13.81 1.71 0.87
CA VAL A 237 14.42 1.74 2.20
C VAL A 237 13.46 2.44 3.15
N LEU A 238 13.22 1.83 4.31
CA LEU A 238 12.52 2.41 5.43
C LEU A 238 13.56 2.85 6.45
N LEU A 239 13.60 4.13 6.76
CA LEU A 239 14.44 4.70 7.80
C LEU A 239 13.52 5.33 8.84
N ASP A 240 13.41 4.67 9.99
CA ASP A 240 12.54 5.10 11.08
C ASP A 240 13.38 5.62 12.23
N LEU A 241 12.99 6.76 12.78
CA LEU A 241 13.69 7.44 13.85
C LEU A 241 12.72 7.89 14.93
N ALA A 242 13.11 7.70 16.18
CA ALA A 242 12.53 8.46 17.28
C ALA A 242 13.49 9.58 17.68
N LEU A 243 13.00 10.82 17.65
CA LEU A 243 13.76 12.00 18.00
C LEU A 243 13.18 12.65 19.25
N ARG A 244 14.03 13.23 20.14
CA ARG A 244 13.53 14.18 21.13
C ARG A 244 12.81 15.33 20.43
N THR A 245 11.62 15.66 20.92
CA THR A 245 10.73 16.66 20.30
C THR A 245 11.42 18.04 20.23
N ARG A 246 11.29 18.70 19.09
CA ARG A 246 11.72 20.08 18.89
C ARG A 246 10.59 20.89 18.26
N LYS A 247 10.31 22.06 18.82
CA LYS A 247 9.35 23.01 18.23
C LYS A 247 9.86 23.50 16.88
N GLY A 248 9.00 23.47 15.86
CA GLY A 248 9.34 23.96 14.52
C GLY A 248 9.82 22.90 13.54
N ASP A 249 9.98 21.64 13.96
CA ASP A 249 10.25 20.54 13.03
C ASP A 249 9.14 20.47 11.94
N PRO A 250 9.49 20.16 10.70
CA PRO A 250 8.51 20.02 9.63
C PRO A 250 7.55 18.86 9.89
N PHE A 251 6.39 18.90 9.25
CA PHE A 251 5.51 17.75 9.16
C PHE A 251 6.09 16.74 8.17
N VAL A 252 6.45 17.22 6.99
CA VAL A 252 7.01 16.42 5.90
C VAL A 252 8.14 17.16 5.24
N VAL A 253 9.13 16.41 4.76
CA VAL A 253 10.08 16.83 3.72
C VAL A 253 9.95 15.85 2.56
N SER A 254 9.33 16.30 1.46
CA SER A 254 9.20 15.51 0.23
C SER A 254 10.29 15.91 -0.75
N ASP A 255 11.04 14.96 -1.26
CA ASP A 255 12.00 15.21 -2.33
C ASP A 255 11.28 15.19 -3.69
N LEU A 256 11.45 16.24 -4.47
CA LEU A 256 10.91 16.39 -5.82
C LEU A 256 12.00 16.33 -6.90
N ASP A 257 13.26 16.23 -6.48
CA ASP A 257 14.40 15.97 -7.38
C ASP A 257 14.60 14.46 -7.58
N ALA A 258 14.26 13.65 -6.55
CA ALA A 258 14.25 12.20 -6.60
C ALA A 258 13.16 11.65 -5.68
N PRO A 259 12.57 10.46 -5.96
CA PRO A 259 11.57 9.87 -5.09
C PRO A 259 12.08 9.67 -3.65
N GLY A 260 11.55 10.43 -2.70
CA GLY A 260 11.94 10.36 -1.29
C GLY A 260 11.00 11.16 -0.39
N TRP A 261 10.76 10.64 0.82
CA TRP A 261 9.80 11.21 1.74
C TRP A 261 10.23 10.98 3.18
N VAL A 262 10.23 12.02 3.98
CA VAL A 262 10.46 11.98 5.43
C VAL A 262 9.28 12.63 6.11
N GLU A 263 8.54 11.88 6.93
CA GLU A 263 7.32 12.33 7.57
C GLU A 263 7.37 12.14 9.08
N ARG A 264 6.91 13.13 9.82
CA ARG A 264 6.75 13.10 11.26
C ARG A 264 5.34 12.63 11.62
N PHE A 265 5.16 11.31 11.74
CA PHE A 265 3.87 10.67 12.01
C PHE A 265 3.21 11.10 13.31
N THR A 266 4.01 11.44 14.32
CA THR A 266 3.50 12.00 15.59
C THR A 266 2.90 13.41 15.47
N ALA A 267 2.97 14.05 14.31
CA ALA A 267 2.21 15.27 14.02
C ALA A 267 0.70 15.00 13.95
N GLN A 268 0.33 13.83 13.49
CA GLN A 268 -1.05 13.38 13.33
C GLN A 268 -1.50 12.51 14.50
N ASP A 269 -0.63 11.65 15.00
CA ASP A 269 -0.94 10.71 16.07
C ASP A 269 0.20 10.62 17.10
N ARG A 270 0.02 11.30 18.21
CA ARG A 270 1.02 11.31 19.29
C ARG A 270 1.19 9.99 20.00
N SER A 271 0.26 9.05 19.84
CA SER A 271 0.33 7.72 20.49
C SER A 271 1.41 6.82 19.88
N LEU A 272 1.96 7.18 18.74
CA LEU A 272 2.98 6.40 18.03
C LEU A 272 4.37 6.42 18.66
N ALA A 273 4.61 7.32 19.65
CA ALA A 273 5.87 7.42 20.39
C ALA A 273 5.64 7.87 21.84
N PRO A 274 6.57 7.59 22.77
CA PRO A 274 6.53 8.07 24.13
C PRO A 274 6.48 9.61 24.23
N ALA A 275 5.94 10.12 25.34
CA ALA A 275 5.89 11.55 25.62
C ALA A 275 7.28 12.20 25.53
N GLY A 276 7.38 13.41 24.97
CA GLY A 276 8.64 14.11 24.73
C GLY A 276 9.44 13.63 23.52
N GLN A 277 8.94 12.65 22.80
CA GLN A 277 9.54 12.10 21.60
C GLN A 277 8.61 12.22 20.40
N GLN A 278 9.17 12.13 19.20
CA GLN A 278 8.43 12.16 17.95
C GLN A 278 8.93 11.03 17.04
N LEU A 279 7.99 10.36 16.38
CA LEU A 279 8.28 9.32 15.41
C LEU A 279 8.36 9.93 14.02
N ILE A 280 9.47 9.66 13.35
CA ILE A 280 9.73 10.01 11.95
C ILE A 280 9.89 8.71 11.19
N GLN A 281 9.21 8.59 10.07
CA GLN A 281 9.39 7.49 9.14
C GLN A 281 9.73 8.05 7.76
N ALA A 282 10.79 7.52 7.16
CA ALA A 282 11.22 7.89 5.83
C ALA A 282 11.07 6.71 4.87
N GLN A 283 10.69 7.02 3.64
CA GLN A 283 10.53 6.09 2.55
C GLN A 283 11.36 6.56 1.37
N LEU A 284 12.36 5.78 1.02
CA LEU A 284 13.36 6.10 0.03
C LEU A 284 13.35 4.99 -1.03
N PRO A 285 12.58 5.14 -2.11
CA PRO A 285 12.58 4.19 -3.22
C PRO A 285 13.97 4.05 -3.82
N ILE A 286 14.40 2.81 -4.05
CA ILE A 286 15.72 2.49 -4.61
C ILE A 286 15.59 1.61 -5.84
N GLY A 287 16.41 1.91 -6.84
CA GLY A 287 16.44 1.18 -8.10
C GLY A 287 17.24 -0.12 -8.07
N PRO A 288 17.25 -0.86 -9.19
CA PRO A 288 18.12 -2.00 -9.38
C PRO A 288 19.58 -1.60 -9.15
N GLY A 289 20.33 -2.43 -8.42
CA GLY A 289 21.74 -2.17 -8.11
C GLY A 289 22.01 -1.21 -6.95
N ALA A 290 21.02 -0.40 -6.53
CA ALA A 290 21.16 0.44 -5.35
C ALA A 290 21.10 -0.38 -4.06
N SER A 291 21.93 -0.01 -3.10
CA SER A 291 22.02 -0.67 -1.79
C SER A 291 21.08 -0.04 -0.76
N LYS A 292 20.89 -0.72 0.38
CA LYS A 292 20.22 -0.13 1.55
C LYS A 292 20.94 1.14 2.00
N ALA A 293 22.27 1.16 1.96
CA ALA A 293 23.06 2.30 2.38
C ALA A 293 22.81 3.55 1.51
N ASP A 294 22.59 3.39 0.21
CA ASP A 294 22.26 4.51 -0.69
C ASP A 294 20.92 5.14 -0.32
N GLY A 295 19.90 4.32 -0.03
CA GLY A 295 18.61 4.81 0.44
C GLY A 295 18.69 5.48 1.82
N VAL A 296 19.47 4.91 2.75
CA VAL A 296 19.71 5.52 4.07
C VAL A 296 20.39 6.88 3.90
N ALA A 297 21.43 6.97 3.08
CA ALA A 297 22.13 8.22 2.81
C ALA A 297 21.20 9.28 2.19
N HIS A 298 20.26 8.87 1.31
CA HIS A 298 19.25 9.76 0.80
C HIS A 298 18.33 10.30 1.90
N GLY A 299 17.82 9.42 2.76
CA GLY A 299 16.99 9.81 3.91
C GLY A 299 17.70 10.75 4.87
N GLU A 300 18.99 10.50 5.16
CA GLU A 300 19.80 11.36 6.02
C GLU A 300 20.01 12.75 5.41
N ARG A 301 20.20 12.86 4.09
CA ARG A 301 20.25 14.19 3.42
C ARG A 301 18.94 14.96 3.60
N LEU A 302 17.78 14.32 3.48
CA LEU A 302 16.48 14.96 3.69
C LEU A 302 16.29 15.37 5.16
N LEU A 303 16.78 14.56 6.10
CA LEU A 303 16.80 14.90 7.53
C LEU A 303 17.70 16.09 7.82
N ASP A 304 18.88 16.17 7.22
CA ASP A 304 19.79 17.31 7.34
C ASP A 304 19.16 18.62 6.85
N LEU A 305 18.35 18.54 5.78
CA LEU A 305 17.64 19.68 5.23
C LEU A 305 16.46 20.15 6.10
N GLY A 306 15.75 19.23 6.76
CA GLY A 306 14.48 19.53 7.40
C GLY A 306 14.49 19.49 8.93
N PHE A 307 15.35 18.68 9.55
CA PHE A 307 15.30 18.39 10.99
C PHE A 307 16.61 18.77 11.72
N PRO A 308 16.84 20.05 12.02
CA PRO A 308 18.10 20.50 12.60
C PRO A 308 18.48 19.72 13.87
N GLY A 309 19.74 19.27 13.94
CA GLY A 309 20.29 18.50 15.07
C GLY A 309 19.61 17.14 15.27
N TRP A 310 19.09 16.53 14.20
CA TRP A 310 18.37 15.27 14.32
C TRP A 310 19.27 14.14 14.88
N ARG A 311 20.56 14.11 14.55
CA ARG A 311 21.48 13.07 15.01
C ARG A 311 21.61 13.07 16.52
N GLU A 312 21.82 14.24 17.13
CA GLU A 312 21.98 14.41 18.59
C GLU A 312 20.65 14.18 19.33
N ARG A 313 19.52 14.33 18.65
CA ARG A 313 18.18 14.11 19.19
C ARG A 313 17.68 12.69 19.02
N THR A 314 18.36 11.86 18.20
CA THR A 314 17.96 10.49 17.95
C THR A 314 18.09 9.65 19.21
N VAL A 315 17.00 9.02 19.61
CA VAL A 315 16.93 8.09 20.74
C VAL A 315 16.68 6.65 20.32
N TRP A 316 16.20 6.46 19.10
CA TRP A 316 16.00 5.15 18.49
C TRP A 316 16.07 5.25 16.97
N ARG A 317 16.53 4.19 16.34
CA ARG A 317 16.67 4.10 14.88
C ARG A 317 16.40 2.67 14.40
N ARG A 318 15.68 2.54 13.29
CA ARG A 318 15.48 1.29 12.56
C ARG A 318 15.70 1.53 11.08
N GLU A 319 16.35 0.58 10.43
CA GLU A 319 16.56 0.56 9.00
C GLU A 319 16.09 -0.78 8.42
N ALA A 320 15.25 -0.74 7.42
CA ALA A 320 14.76 -1.93 6.73
C ALA A 320 14.67 -1.71 5.22
N VAL A 321 14.63 -2.79 4.48
CA VAL A 321 14.27 -2.77 3.06
C VAL A 321 12.90 -3.43 2.91
N SER A 322 11.97 -2.70 2.30
CA SER A 322 10.68 -3.23 1.89
C SER A 322 10.73 -3.58 0.41
N GLN A 323 10.56 -4.86 0.09
CA GLN A 323 10.52 -5.37 -1.28
C GLN A 323 9.35 -6.32 -1.45
N GLY A 324 8.68 -6.27 -2.61
CA GLY A 324 7.52 -7.13 -2.88
C GLY A 324 6.28 -6.78 -2.07
N ARG A 325 6.30 -5.69 -1.32
CA ARG A 325 5.21 -5.29 -0.41
C ARG A 325 4.25 -4.29 -1.01
N THR A 326 4.58 -3.70 -2.13
CA THR A 326 3.78 -2.62 -2.76
C THR A 326 2.76 -3.13 -3.77
N GLY A 327 2.78 -4.41 -4.09
CA GLY A 327 1.98 -4.97 -5.16
C GLY A 327 2.65 -4.82 -6.52
N ALA A 328 1.92 -5.17 -7.57
CA ALA A 328 2.37 -5.05 -8.94
C ALA A 328 2.43 -3.59 -9.38
N VAL A 329 3.41 -3.24 -10.18
CA VAL A 329 3.46 -1.97 -10.92
C VAL A 329 3.08 -2.22 -12.37
N ASP A 330 2.30 -1.32 -12.97
CA ASP A 330 1.90 -1.43 -14.37
C ASP A 330 2.91 -0.71 -15.26
N ARG A 331 3.49 -1.45 -16.20
CA ARG A 331 4.32 -0.92 -17.29
C ARG A 331 3.43 -0.44 -18.45
N PRO A 332 3.92 0.44 -19.36
CA PRO A 332 3.19 0.80 -20.56
C PRO A 332 2.69 -0.43 -21.33
N GLY A 333 1.43 -0.41 -21.72
CA GLY A 333 0.77 -1.52 -22.42
C GLY A 333 0.43 -2.73 -21.56
N THR A 334 0.64 -2.67 -20.24
CA THR A 334 0.30 -3.76 -19.33
C THR A 334 -0.57 -3.26 -18.18
N THR A 335 -1.50 -4.08 -17.74
CA THR A 335 -2.27 -3.85 -16.52
C THR A 335 -2.50 -5.18 -15.82
N TRP A 336 -2.36 -5.18 -14.50
CA TRP A 336 -2.62 -6.38 -13.70
C TRP A 336 -4.08 -6.86 -13.81
N ARG A 337 -5.02 -5.97 -14.21
CA ARG A 337 -6.44 -6.28 -14.41
C ARG A 337 -6.69 -7.19 -15.62
N ASP A 338 -5.81 -7.16 -16.62
CA ASP A 338 -5.97 -7.93 -17.86
C ASP A 338 -5.37 -9.34 -17.75
N ARG A 339 -4.98 -9.76 -16.56
CA ARG A 339 -4.35 -11.07 -16.36
C ARG A 339 -5.36 -12.20 -16.29
N PRO A 340 -5.03 -13.39 -16.87
CA PRO A 340 -5.79 -14.60 -16.66
C PRO A 340 -5.88 -14.90 -15.17
N GLY A 341 -7.08 -15.00 -14.59
CA GLY A 341 -7.34 -15.26 -13.17
C GLY A 341 -7.42 -14.04 -12.25
N GLY A 342 -7.17 -12.82 -12.73
CA GLY A 342 -7.21 -11.59 -11.92
C GLY A 342 -8.51 -10.79 -11.99
N GLY A 343 -9.48 -11.18 -12.79
CA GLY A 343 -10.74 -10.44 -12.97
C GLY A 343 -11.97 -11.32 -12.77
N PRO A 344 -13.14 -10.70 -12.45
CA PRO A 344 -14.41 -11.38 -12.51
C PRO A 344 -14.81 -11.53 -13.96
N GLY A 345 -14.73 -12.76 -14.51
CA GLY A 345 -15.40 -13.14 -15.72
C GLY A 345 -14.82 -12.54 -17.00
N GLY A 346 -13.64 -12.94 -17.39
CA GLY A 346 -13.16 -12.86 -18.76
C GLY A 346 -13.91 -13.87 -19.64
N GLY A 347 -15.12 -13.53 -20.07
CA GLY A 347 -15.78 -14.19 -21.18
C GLY A 347 -15.14 -13.77 -22.50
N GLY A 348 -14.24 -14.54 -23.05
CA GLY A 348 -13.68 -14.41 -24.37
C GLY A 348 -13.48 -15.79 -24.96
N GLY A 349 -14.33 -16.14 -25.93
CA GLY A 349 -14.45 -17.46 -26.51
C GLY A 349 -13.20 -17.98 -27.22
N GLY A 350 -12.96 -19.26 -27.11
CA GLY A 350 -11.99 -20.04 -27.87
C GLY A 350 -11.93 -21.46 -27.31
N GLY A 351 -12.60 -22.40 -27.97
CA GLY A 351 -12.87 -23.75 -27.54
C GLY A 351 -11.66 -24.63 -27.24
N GLY A 352 -11.82 -25.52 -26.28
CA GLY A 352 -10.93 -26.60 -25.96
C GLY A 352 -11.33 -27.27 -24.65
N GLY A 353 -11.99 -28.38 -24.68
CA GLY A 353 -12.54 -29.09 -23.53
C GLY A 353 -11.48 -29.66 -22.60
N GLY A 354 -11.82 -29.69 -21.30
CA GLY A 354 -11.03 -30.34 -20.26
C GLY A 354 -11.67 -30.17 -18.90
N GLY A 355 -12.20 -31.23 -18.34
CA GLY A 355 -12.96 -31.43 -17.14
C GLY A 355 -12.69 -30.55 -15.94
N GLY A 356 -13.72 -29.83 -15.49
CA GLY A 356 -13.78 -29.16 -14.22
C GLY A 356 -14.11 -30.13 -13.09
N GLY A 357 -13.12 -30.40 -12.21
CA GLY A 357 -13.37 -31.01 -10.92
C GLY A 357 -13.93 -29.98 -9.93
N PRO A 358 -14.65 -30.40 -8.85
CA PRO A 358 -15.30 -29.52 -7.88
C PRO A 358 -14.31 -28.97 -6.84
N GLY A 359 -13.35 -28.17 -7.22
CA GLY A 359 -12.42 -27.51 -6.32
C GLY A 359 -11.79 -26.31 -6.99
N GLY A 360 -12.47 -25.15 -6.97
CA GLY A 360 -11.95 -23.93 -7.55
C GLY A 360 -10.89 -23.29 -6.66
N VAL A 361 -9.70 -23.05 -7.16
CA VAL A 361 -8.67 -22.21 -6.51
C VAL A 361 -8.83 -20.78 -7.04
N TRP A 362 -8.98 -19.81 -6.12
CA TRP A 362 -9.13 -18.41 -6.43
C TRP A 362 -7.93 -17.60 -5.88
N GLY A 363 -7.26 -16.88 -6.73
CA GLY A 363 -6.21 -15.95 -6.33
C GLY A 363 -6.77 -14.56 -6.09
N VAL A 364 -6.58 -14.00 -4.88
CA VAL A 364 -6.92 -12.62 -4.57
C VAL A 364 -5.64 -11.90 -4.15
N SER A 365 -5.16 -10.97 -4.97
CA SER A 365 -4.09 -10.05 -4.60
C SER A 365 -4.67 -8.66 -4.40
N LEU A 366 -4.67 -8.19 -3.15
CA LEU A 366 -5.05 -6.82 -2.81
C LEU A 366 -3.78 -5.96 -2.68
N THR A 367 -3.66 -4.97 -3.53
CA THR A 367 -2.60 -3.98 -3.47
C THR A 367 -3.01 -2.89 -2.49
N LEU A 368 -2.37 -2.80 -1.32
CA LEU A 368 -2.67 -1.78 -0.31
C LEU A 368 -2.24 -0.35 -0.71
N ALA A 369 -1.40 -0.21 -1.72
CA ALA A 369 -1.03 1.08 -2.28
C ALA A 369 -1.96 1.47 -3.42
N GLY A 370 -3.19 1.89 -3.11
CA GLY A 370 -4.02 2.64 -4.04
C GLY A 370 -5.12 1.91 -4.79
N GLU A 371 -5.18 0.57 -4.82
CA GLU A 371 -6.31 -0.12 -5.42
C GLU A 371 -6.71 -1.35 -4.61
N ALA A 372 -7.65 -1.19 -3.71
CA ALA A 372 -8.58 -2.24 -3.42
C ALA A 372 -9.68 -2.21 -4.50
N GLY A 373 -9.33 -2.55 -5.73
CA GLY A 373 -10.29 -2.97 -6.71
C GLY A 373 -10.84 -4.32 -6.26
N TRP A 374 -11.72 -4.30 -5.28
CA TRP A 374 -12.44 -5.48 -4.85
C TRP A 374 -13.55 -5.74 -5.86
N LEU A 375 -13.41 -6.81 -6.61
CA LEU A 375 -14.45 -7.37 -7.43
C LEU A 375 -15.23 -8.33 -6.52
N GLY A 376 -16.27 -7.80 -5.90
CA GLY A 376 -17.29 -8.64 -5.27
C GLY A 376 -17.96 -9.52 -6.29
N PRO A 377 -18.41 -10.74 -5.93
CA PRO A 377 -19.25 -11.52 -6.82
C PRO A 377 -20.52 -10.69 -7.11
N SER A 378 -20.77 -10.41 -8.37
CA SER A 378 -22.07 -10.01 -8.85
C SER A 378 -23.01 -11.21 -8.60
N ALA A 379 -23.68 -11.22 -7.47
CA ALA A 379 -24.81 -12.09 -7.25
C ALA A 379 -25.96 -11.53 -8.10
N ALA A 380 -26.15 -12.06 -9.30
CA ALA A 380 -27.42 -11.95 -9.98
C ALA A 380 -28.47 -12.64 -9.09
N PRO A 381 -29.62 -12.01 -8.82
CA PRO A 381 -30.70 -12.69 -8.11
C PRO A 381 -31.21 -13.87 -8.94
N PRO A 382 -31.65 -14.96 -8.31
CA PRO A 382 -32.24 -16.07 -9.05
C PRO A 382 -33.52 -15.56 -9.73
N ALA A 383 -33.63 -15.80 -11.04
CA ALA A 383 -34.84 -15.60 -11.77
C ALA A 383 -35.94 -16.46 -11.16
N ARG A 384 -37.12 -15.86 -10.91
CA ARG A 384 -38.36 -16.55 -10.57
C ARG A 384 -38.93 -17.27 -11.75
#